data_f6bf67f57b278508071145385f465bc0
#
_entry.id   f6bf67f57b278508071145385f465bc0
#
_cell.length_a   1.000
_cell.length_b   1.000
_cell.length_c   1.000
_cell.angle_alpha   90.00
_cell.angle_beta   90.00
_cell.angle_gamma   90.00
#
_symmetry.space_group_name_H-M   'P 1'
#
loop_
_entity.id
_entity.type
_entity.pdbx_description
1 polymer ?
#
loop_
_entity_poly.entity_id
_entity_poly.type
_entity_poly.pdbx_seq_one_letter_code
_entity_poly.pdbx_strand_id
1 'polypeptide(L)'
;GLFGRPPQGLVWDRLIGGILPPDSNELTAEVRVAGAEPGGGEVKASSPDPAQAEREQKSRHGVLWGMSLDQAKEEAAAQGRPILIDFTGVNCANCRLMERRVLPRPDIVKLLEEFVTVQLYTDRVPIDSITAEQREELAQANQIRQLDLAAEQTNPFYVILTPDGKVVSSIGGYNEPPVFQDFLVKALDKARGASRVAQAVRP
;
A
#
# COMPACT_ATOMS: atom_id res chain seq x y z
N GLY A 1 43.23 -5.84 -21.35
CA GLY A 1 42.34 -4.83 -20.81
C GLY A 1 42.36 -4.85 -19.31
N LEU A 2 43.04 -3.84 -18.75
CA LEU A 2 43.19 -3.58 -17.31
C LEU A 2 41.93 -2.91 -16.77
N PHE A 3 41.16 -3.60 -15.95
CA PHE A 3 40.31 -2.96 -14.93
C PHE A 3 40.68 -3.61 -13.59
N GLY A 4 41.59 -2.98 -12.90
CA GLY A 4 41.95 -3.31 -11.54
C GLY A 4 40.76 -3.07 -10.60
N ARG A 5 40.53 -4.06 -9.75
CA ARG A 5 39.64 -4.02 -8.61
C ARG A 5 40.01 -2.83 -7.71
N PRO A 6 39.07 -1.97 -7.28
CA PRO A 6 39.40 -0.91 -6.34
C PRO A 6 39.90 -1.53 -5.02
N PRO A 7 40.88 -0.89 -4.34
CA PRO A 7 41.36 -1.40 -3.08
C PRO A 7 40.25 -1.38 -2.03
N GLN A 8 39.97 -2.53 -1.45
CA GLN A 8 39.13 -2.67 -0.28
C GLN A 8 39.88 -2.08 0.92
N GLY A 9 39.22 -1.18 1.61
CA GLY A 9 39.62 -0.85 2.96
C GLY A 9 39.84 0.63 3.24
N LEU A 10 39.25 1.08 4.29
CA LEU A 10 39.65 2.08 5.25
C LEU A 10 39.21 3.55 5.10
N VAL A 11 38.71 4.02 3.95
CA VAL A 11 38.31 5.44 3.89
C VAL A 11 36.79 5.59 3.86
N TRP A 12 36.06 4.65 3.25
CA TRP A 12 34.58 4.69 3.16
C TRP A 12 33.88 4.24 4.44
N ASP A 13 34.42 3.23 5.14
CA ASP A 13 33.85 2.75 6.42
C ASP A 13 33.93 3.79 7.55
N ARG A 14 34.92 4.69 7.50
CA ARG A 14 35.06 5.76 8.51
C ARG A 14 34.16 6.98 8.23
N LEU A 15 33.78 7.22 6.97
CA LEU A 15 32.94 8.36 6.60
C LEU A 15 31.45 8.04 6.72
N ILE A 16 31.06 6.79 6.53
CA ILE A 16 29.65 6.36 6.56
C ILE A 16 29.25 5.84 7.94
N GLY A 17 30.19 5.23 8.68
CA GLY A 17 29.96 4.73 10.04
C GLY A 17 29.62 5.79 11.10
N GLY A 18 29.80 7.09 10.77
CA GLY A 18 29.41 8.21 11.65
C GLY A 18 28.02 8.78 11.37
N ILE A 19 27.35 8.33 10.31
CA ILE A 19 26.05 8.88 9.86
C ILE A 19 24.92 7.83 9.97
N LEU A 20 25.26 6.55 9.99
CA LEU A 20 24.26 5.49 10.20
C LEU A 20 24.09 5.25 11.69
N PRO A 21 22.84 5.14 12.20
CA PRO A 21 22.62 4.69 13.57
C PRO A 21 23.20 3.28 13.74
N PRO A 22 23.75 2.94 14.94
CA PRO A 22 24.29 1.63 15.20
C PRO A 22 23.21 0.57 14.97
N ASP A 23 23.60 -0.53 14.32
CA ASP A 23 22.71 -1.66 14.09
C ASP A 23 22.06 -2.09 15.41
N SER A 24 20.75 -2.18 15.41
CA SER A 24 19.93 -2.52 16.58
C SER A 24 20.25 -3.90 17.22
N ASN A 25 21.10 -4.69 16.58
CA ASN A 25 21.57 -5.97 17.09
C ASN A 25 22.73 -5.88 18.07
N GLU A 26 23.44 -4.73 18.17
CA GLU A 26 24.53 -4.58 19.16
C GLU A 26 24.06 -4.02 20.51
N LEU A 27 22.83 -3.51 20.61
CA LEU A 27 22.29 -2.93 21.85
C LEU A 27 21.67 -3.95 22.82
N THR A 28 21.69 -5.23 22.50
CA THR A 28 21.18 -6.30 23.40
C THR A 28 22.25 -6.97 24.28
N ALA A 29 23.51 -6.58 24.18
CA ALA A 29 24.56 -7.05 25.05
C ALA A 29 24.96 -5.93 26.03
N GLU A 30 24.62 -6.17 27.33
CA GLU A 30 25.07 -5.45 28.52
C GLU A 30 24.18 -4.31 29.08
N VAL A 31 23.02 -4.68 29.61
CA VAL A 31 22.56 -4.09 30.87
C VAL A 31 22.20 -5.23 31.84
N ARG A 32 23.19 -5.73 32.51
CA ARG A 32 22.99 -6.46 33.79
C ARG A 32 22.83 -5.41 34.88
N VAL A 33 21.60 -5.07 35.22
CA VAL A 33 21.32 -4.41 36.49
C VAL A 33 21.03 -5.53 37.52
N ALA A 34 21.87 -5.60 38.54
CA ALA A 34 21.72 -6.47 39.69
C ALA A 34 20.50 -6.07 40.51
N GLY A 35 19.64 -7.03 40.83
CA GLY A 35 18.76 -7.02 42.00
C GLY A 35 17.31 -6.60 41.76
N ALA A 36 16.45 -7.60 41.42
CA ALA A 36 15.08 -7.69 41.92
C ALA A 36 14.56 -9.12 41.65
N GLU A 37 14.01 -9.71 42.69
CA GLU A 37 13.46 -11.05 42.78
C GLU A 37 12.27 -11.34 41.85
N PRO A 38 11.96 -12.61 41.50
CA PRO A 38 11.05 -12.98 40.44
C PRO A 38 9.59 -13.04 40.92
N GLY A 39 8.77 -12.10 40.46
CA GLY A 39 7.31 -12.15 40.55
C GLY A 39 6.71 -12.35 39.18
N GLY A 40 6.16 -13.54 38.89
CA GLY A 40 5.71 -13.99 37.60
C GLY A 40 4.66 -13.12 36.90
N GLY A 41 4.72 -13.14 35.63
CA GLY A 41 3.77 -12.56 34.68
C GLY A 41 4.47 -12.18 33.40
N GLU A 42 4.85 -13.19 32.61
CA GLU A 42 5.28 -13.01 31.24
C GLU A 42 4.06 -12.55 30.43
N VAL A 43 3.78 -11.25 30.44
CA VAL A 43 2.90 -10.64 29.45
C VAL A 43 3.70 -10.64 28.17
N LYS A 44 3.61 -11.73 27.39
CA LYS A 44 3.92 -11.69 25.96
C LYS A 44 3.00 -10.61 25.38
N ALA A 45 3.49 -9.41 25.26
CA ALA A 45 2.98 -8.47 24.29
C ALA A 45 3.27 -9.12 22.93
N SER A 46 2.30 -9.92 22.45
CA SER A 46 2.28 -10.35 21.06
C SER A 46 2.18 -9.06 20.24
N SER A 47 3.26 -8.70 19.56
CA SER A 47 3.22 -7.70 18.52
C SER A 47 2.01 -8.05 17.64
N PRO A 48 1.08 -7.12 17.40
CA PRO A 48 -0.06 -7.40 16.53
C PRO A 48 0.52 -7.88 15.20
N ASP A 49 0.03 -9.03 14.74
CA ASP A 49 0.43 -9.63 13.47
C ASP A 49 0.19 -8.58 12.37
N PRO A 50 1.22 -8.13 11.62
CA PRO A 50 1.03 -7.20 10.51
C PRO A 50 -0.09 -7.64 9.56
N ALA A 51 -0.29 -8.95 9.38
CA ALA A 51 -1.37 -9.53 8.60
C ALA A 51 -2.77 -9.24 9.19
N GLN A 52 -2.91 -8.96 10.50
CA GLN A 52 -4.19 -8.57 11.08
C GLN A 52 -4.51 -7.10 10.83
N ALA A 53 -3.51 -6.24 10.85
CA ALA A 53 -3.66 -4.82 10.51
C ALA A 53 -4.08 -4.62 9.04
N GLU A 54 -3.63 -5.50 8.16
CA GLU A 54 -3.97 -5.48 6.73
C GLU A 54 -5.41 -5.95 6.44
N ARG A 55 -6.08 -6.63 7.36
CA ARG A 55 -7.46 -7.15 7.20
C ARG A 55 -8.56 -6.13 7.50
N GLU A 56 -8.23 -4.92 7.95
CA GLU A 56 -9.25 -3.90 8.17
C GLU A 56 -9.88 -3.44 6.85
N GLN A 57 -11.14 -3.78 6.69
CA GLN A 57 -11.99 -3.25 5.61
C GLN A 57 -12.88 -2.14 6.19
N LYS A 58 -12.84 -0.96 5.58
CA LYS A 58 -13.72 0.15 5.93
C LYS A 58 -14.82 0.32 4.91
N SER A 59 -16.09 0.17 5.34
CA SER A 59 -17.22 0.58 4.51
C SER A 59 -17.28 2.10 4.45
N ARG A 60 -17.10 2.67 3.26
CA ARG A 60 -17.28 4.10 3.01
C ARG A 60 -18.21 4.29 1.82
N HIS A 61 -19.28 5.05 2.05
CA HIS A 61 -20.24 5.38 0.99
C HIS A 61 -20.86 4.17 0.27
N GLY A 62 -21.03 3.04 0.97
CA GLY A 62 -21.59 1.82 0.40
C GLY A 62 -20.57 0.93 -0.33
N VAL A 63 -19.31 1.33 -0.39
CA VAL A 63 -18.20 0.57 -0.98
C VAL A 63 -17.29 0.04 0.12
N LEU A 64 -16.90 -1.21 0.02
CA LEU A 64 -15.99 -1.85 0.96
C LEU A 64 -14.55 -1.65 0.49
N TRP A 65 -13.76 -0.90 1.26
CA TRP A 65 -12.36 -0.61 0.96
C TRP A 65 -11.43 -1.45 1.82
N GLY A 66 -10.62 -2.29 1.18
CA GLY A 66 -9.49 -2.97 1.81
C GLY A 66 -8.32 -2.02 2.06
N MET A 67 -7.37 -2.42 2.89
CA MET A 67 -6.14 -1.66 3.19
C MET A 67 -4.87 -2.45 2.85
N SER A 68 -5.02 -3.66 2.29
CA SER A 68 -3.91 -4.51 1.85
C SER A 68 -4.03 -4.79 0.35
N LEU A 69 -2.98 -4.43 -0.40
CA LEU A 69 -2.90 -4.75 -1.83
C LEU A 69 -2.76 -6.25 -2.08
N ASP A 70 -2.05 -6.96 -1.19
CA ASP A 70 -1.80 -8.39 -1.38
C ASP A 70 -3.10 -9.19 -1.17
N GLN A 71 -3.90 -8.84 -0.16
CA GLN A 71 -5.26 -9.40 0.00
C GLN A 71 -6.18 -9.04 -1.17
N ALA A 72 -6.13 -7.80 -1.65
CA ALA A 72 -6.91 -7.39 -2.81
C ALA A 72 -6.55 -8.19 -4.07
N LYS A 73 -5.27 -8.54 -4.26
CA LYS A 73 -4.82 -9.41 -5.36
C LYS A 73 -5.34 -10.84 -5.23
N GLU A 74 -5.31 -11.41 -4.03
CA GLU A 74 -5.87 -12.75 -3.76
C GLU A 74 -7.38 -12.78 -4.04
N GLU A 75 -8.12 -11.80 -3.54
CA GLU A 75 -9.55 -11.66 -3.76
C GLU A 75 -9.87 -11.46 -5.24
N ALA A 76 -9.15 -10.57 -5.92
CA ALA A 76 -9.31 -10.29 -7.34
C ALA A 76 -9.06 -11.53 -8.21
N ALA A 77 -8.02 -12.31 -7.89
CA ALA A 77 -7.72 -13.55 -8.58
C ALA A 77 -8.82 -14.61 -8.38
N ALA A 78 -9.35 -14.71 -7.15
CA ALA A 78 -10.44 -15.64 -6.82
C ALA A 78 -11.77 -15.27 -7.50
N GLN A 79 -12.07 -13.97 -7.59
CA GLN A 79 -13.33 -13.46 -8.14
C GLN A 79 -13.28 -13.13 -9.64
N GLY A 80 -12.08 -13.08 -10.24
CA GLY A 80 -11.88 -12.65 -11.63
C GLY A 80 -12.20 -11.16 -11.85
N ARG A 81 -12.15 -10.33 -10.79
CA ARG A 81 -12.46 -8.90 -10.82
C ARG A 81 -11.19 -8.06 -10.88
N PRO A 82 -11.18 -6.92 -11.61
CA PRO A 82 -10.06 -6.00 -11.57
C PRO A 82 -9.94 -5.32 -10.20
N ILE A 83 -8.75 -4.81 -9.90
CA ILE A 83 -8.46 -4.10 -8.65
C ILE A 83 -8.47 -2.60 -8.94
N LEU A 84 -9.13 -1.81 -8.09
CA LEU A 84 -8.98 -0.36 -8.04
C LEU A 84 -8.21 0.02 -6.78
N ILE A 85 -7.04 0.61 -6.97
CA ILE A 85 -6.22 1.16 -5.90
C ILE A 85 -6.48 2.67 -5.82
N ASP A 86 -6.78 3.17 -4.63
CA ASP A 86 -6.81 4.59 -4.27
C ASP A 86 -5.60 4.90 -3.39
N PHE A 87 -4.53 5.46 -3.97
CA PHE A 87 -3.45 6.05 -3.19
C PHE A 87 -3.93 7.38 -2.62
N THR A 88 -4.04 7.44 -1.30
CA THR A 88 -4.69 8.51 -0.58
C THR A 88 -3.85 9.00 0.60
N GLY A 89 -4.30 10.05 1.29
CA GLY A 89 -3.67 10.56 2.50
C GLY A 89 -4.71 11.11 3.47
N VAL A 90 -4.45 10.99 4.76
CA VAL A 90 -5.32 11.54 5.81
C VAL A 90 -5.40 13.07 5.68
N ASN A 91 -4.27 13.73 5.40
CA ASN A 91 -4.17 15.18 5.28
C ASN A 91 -4.34 15.71 3.84
N CYS A 92 -4.75 14.86 2.91
CA CYS A 92 -4.89 15.21 1.50
C CYS A 92 -6.23 15.89 1.21
N ALA A 93 -6.23 17.19 0.94
CA ALA A 93 -7.44 17.97 0.66
C ALA A 93 -8.22 17.47 -0.58
N ASN A 94 -7.51 17.15 -1.66
CA ASN A 94 -8.12 16.63 -2.89
C ASN A 94 -8.71 15.23 -2.69
N CYS A 95 -8.09 14.39 -1.84
CA CYS A 95 -8.64 13.09 -1.47
C CYS A 95 -9.98 13.25 -0.76
N ARG A 96 -10.06 14.21 0.20
CA ARG A 96 -11.32 14.54 0.90
C ARG A 96 -12.38 15.10 -0.06
N LEU A 97 -11.99 15.81 -1.12
CA LEU A 97 -12.93 16.28 -2.14
C LEU A 97 -13.49 15.10 -2.96
N MET A 98 -12.64 14.18 -3.40
CA MET A 98 -13.10 12.96 -4.09
C MET A 98 -14.06 12.17 -3.22
N GLU A 99 -13.71 11.92 -1.96
CA GLU A 99 -14.54 11.17 -1.00
C GLU A 99 -15.89 11.84 -0.70
N ARG A 100 -15.99 13.15 -0.76
CA ARG A 100 -17.24 13.87 -0.47
C ARG A 100 -18.09 14.11 -1.70
N ARG A 101 -17.50 14.30 -2.88
CA ARG A 101 -18.22 14.80 -4.06
C ARG A 101 -18.32 13.81 -5.19
N VAL A 102 -17.39 12.85 -5.29
CA VAL A 102 -17.28 11.96 -6.44
C VAL A 102 -17.59 10.51 -6.04
N LEU A 103 -16.84 9.94 -5.12
CA LEU A 103 -16.97 8.52 -4.75
C LEU A 103 -18.36 8.13 -4.22
N PRO A 104 -19.13 9.01 -3.49
CA PRO A 104 -20.46 8.66 -2.97
C PRO A 104 -21.58 8.69 -3.99
N ARG A 105 -21.32 9.13 -5.21
CA ARG A 105 -22.37 9.24 -6.23
C ARG A 105 -22.87 7.84 -6.61
N PRO A 106 -24.21 7.64 -6.73
CA PRO A 106 -24.78 6.33 -7.01
C PRO A 106 -24.30 5.70 -8.32
N ASP A 107 -24.02 6.52 -9.34
CA ASP A 107 -23.45 6.11 -10.63
C ASP A 107 -22.00 5.64 -10.49
N ILE A 108 -21.21 6.28 -9.64
CA ILE A 108 -19.84 5.89 -9.34
C ILE A 108 -19.81 4.65 -8.45
N VAL A 109 -20.64 4.60 -7.38
CA VAL A 109 -20.70 3.46 -6.46
C VAL A 109 -20.98 2.16 -7.23
N LYS A 110 -21.94 2.16 -8.17
CA LYS A 110 -22.24 0.99 -9.02
C LYS A 110 -21.04 0.53 -9.85
N LEU A 111 -20.20 1.44 -10.30
CA LEU A 111 -18.98 1.10 -11.02
C LEU A 111 -17.90 0.57 -10.07
N LEU A 112 -17.77 1.16 -8.88
CA LEU A 112 -16.81 0.71 -7.87
C LEU A 112 -17.10 -0.72 -7.39
N GLU A 113 -18.37 -1.13 -7.35
CA GLU A 113 -18.78 -2.51 -7.01
C GLU A 113 -18.25 -3.56 -8.00
N GLU A 114 -17.84 -3.15 -9.21
CA GLU A 114 -17.26 -4.06 -10.21
C GLU A 114 -15.75 -4.32 -9.96
N PHE A 115 -15.14 -3.61 -9.02
CA PHE A 115 -13.73 -3.75 -8.65
C PHE A 115 -13.56 -4.37 -7.26
N VAL A 116 -12.42 -4.99 -7.02
CA VAL A 116 -11.89 -5.14 -5.67
C VAL A 116 -11.22 -3.82 -5.32
N THR A 117 -11.74 -3.12 -4.32
CA THR A 117 -11.30 -1.76 -3.97
C THR A 117 -10.35 -1.77 -2.78
N VAL A 118 -9.22 -1.07 -2.91
CA VAL A 118 -8.23 -0.93 -1.84
C VAL A 118 -7.76 0.51 -1.71
N GLN A 119 -7.67 1.01 -0.47
CA GLN A 119 -7.12 2.33 -0.13
C GLN A 119 -5.74 2.17 0.50
N LEU A 120 -4.72 2.77 -0.10
CA LEU A 120 -3.35 2.76 0.37
C LEU A 120 -2.94 4.17 0.80
N TYR A 121 -2.83 4.36 2.12
CA TYR A 121 -2.45 5.65 2.70
C TYR A 121 -0.94 5.85 2.59
N THR A 122 -0.52 7.01 2.08
CA THR A 122 0.89 7.34 1.81
C THR A 122 1.47 8.38 2.77
N ASP A 123 0.65 9.00 3.61
CA ASP A 123 1.10 9.94 4.65
C ASP A 123 1.03 9.33 6.06
N ARG A 124 -0.12 8.81 6.45
CA ARG A 124 -0.36 8.16 7.72
C ARG A 124 -1.44 7.10 7.54
N VAL A 125 -1.12 5.87 7.92
CA VAL A 125 -2.09 4.77 7.86
C VAL A 125 -3.04 4.87 9.06
N PRO A 126 -4.38 4.97 8.87
CA PRO A 126 -5.35 5.17 9.95
C PRO A 126 -5.80 3.81 10.54
N ILE A 127 -4.86 3.01 11.02
CA ILE A 127 -5.09 1.75 11.74
C ILE A 127 -4.67 1.94 13.19
N ASP A 128 -5.63 1.89 14.11
CA ASP A 128 -5.38 2.17 15.52
C ASP A 128 -4.82 0.96 16.28
N SER A 129 -4.97 -0.24 15.73
CA SER A 129 -4.50 -1.51 16.32
C SER A 129 -2.99 -1.73 16.23
N ILE A 130 -2.25 -0.93 15.45
CA ILE A 130 -0.79 -1.03 15.26
C ILE A 130 -0.06 0.18 15.84
N THR A 131 1.26 0.03 16.05
CA THR A 131 2.09 1.11 16.62
C THR A 131 2.28 2.27 15.64
N ALA A 132 2.79 3.40 16.14
CA ALA A 132 3.09 4.56 15.29
C ALA A 132 4.16 4.24 14.24
N GLU A 133 5.19 3.50 14.65
CA GLU A 133 6.28 3.04 13.78
C GLU A 133 5.75 2.15 12.66
N GLN A 134 4.90 1.17 12.98
CA GLN A 134 4.29 0.28 11.99
C GLN A 134 3.40 1.05 10.99
N ARG A 135 2.69 2.10 11.46
CA ARG A 135 1.90 2.97 10.57
C ARG A 135 2.78 3.73 9.59
N GLU A 136 3.94 4.20 10.05
CA GLU A 136 4.90 4.90 9.20
C GLU A 136 5.55 3.97 8.18
N GLU A 137 5.99 2.79 8.61
CA GLU A 137 6.54 1.75 7.72
C GLU A 137 5.54 1.37 6.61
N LEU A 138 4.26 1.16 6.95
CA LEU A 138 3.21 0.88 5.97
C LEU A 138 3.00 2.06 5.02
N ALA A 139 3.01 3.30 5.51
CA ALA A 139 2.88 4.48 4.67
C ALA A 139 4.05 4.59 3.68
N GLN A 140 5.28 4.37 4.12
CA GLN A 140 6.47 4.34 3.26
C GLN A 140 6.39 3.20 2.22
N ALA A 141 5.98 2.00 2.63
CA ALA A 141 5.76 0.89 1.72
C ALA A 141 4.71 1.23 0.64
N ASN A 142 3.64 1.92 1.02
CA ASN A 142 2.61 2.37 0.08
C ASN A 142 3.13 3.45 -0.89
N GLN A 143 4.02 4.36 -0.44
CA GLN A 143 4.70 5.32 -1.33
C GLN A 143 5.56 4.61 -2.38
N ILE A 144 6.32 3.59 -1.97
CA ILE A 144 7.13 2.79 -2.88
C ILE A 144 6.23 2.07 -3.90
N ARG A 145 5.15 1.43 -3.43
CA ARG A 145 4.17 0.78 -4.32
C ARG A 145 3.56 1.77 -5.32
N GLN A 146 3.27 2.99 -4.89
CA GLN A 146 2.74 4.03 -5.80
C GLN A 146 3.75 4.39 -6.89
N LEU A 147 5.02 4.58 -6.53
CA LEU A 147 6.10 4.83 -7.50
C LEU A 147 6.25 3.68 -8.50
N ASP A 148 6.24 2.44 -8.01
CA ASP A 148 6.39 1.25 -8.87
C ASP A 148 5.24 1.09 -9.86
N LEU A 149 4.01 1.41 -9.46
CA LEU A 149 2.81 1.23 -10.28
C LEU A 149 2.48 2.42 -11.17
N ALA A 150 2.81 3.63 -10.75
CA ALA A 150 2.35 4.87 -11.35
C ALA A 150 3.46 5.82 -11.81
N ALA A 151 4.69 5.62 -11.34
CA ALA A 151 5.81 6.55 -11.51
C ALA A 151 5.52 7.98 -11.01
N GLU A 152 4.53 8.14 -10.11
CA GLU A 152 4.09 9.41 -9.52
C GLU A 152 3.79 9.25 -8.04
N GLN A 153 3.88 10.35 -7.27
CA GLN A 153 3.58 10.40 -5.83
C GLN A 153 2.51 11.44 -5.49
N THR A 154 1.70 11.85 -6.45
CA THR A 154 0.58 12.77 -6.19
C THR A 154 -0.61 12.04 -5.57
N ASN A 155 -1.37 12.71 -4.70
CA ASN A 155 -2.60 12.19 -4.10
C ASN A 155 -3.79 13.12 -4.37
N PRO A 156 -5.00 12.57 -4.57
CA PRO A 156 -5.27 11.15 -4.77
C PRO A 156 -4.69 10.63 -6.08
N PHE A 157 -4.36 9.35 -6.15
CA PHE A 157 -3.95 8.70 -7.39
C PHE A 157 -4.62 7.33 -7.51
N TYR A 158 -5.32 7.11 -8.60
CA TYR A 158 -6.06 5.89 -8.84
C TYR A 158 -5.34 5.02 -9.85
N VAL A 159 -5.14 3.75 -9.52
CA VAL A 159 -4.55 2.74 -10.42
C VAL A 159 -5.50 1.57 -10.54
N ILE A 160 -5.76 1.14 -11.77
CA ILE A 160 -6.55 -0.06 -12.02
C ILE A 160 -5.63 -1.16 -12.52
N LEU A 161 -5.73 -2.33 -11.86
CA LEU A 161 -5.02 -3.54 -12.24
C LEU A 161 -5.99 -4.59 -12.77
N THR A 162 -5.49 -5.45 -13.65
CA THR A 162 -6.17 -6.72 -13.96
C THR A 162 -6.16 -7.65 -12.75
N PRO A 163 -6.98 -8.73 -12.73
CA PRO A 163 -6.95 -9.72 -11.65
C PRO A 163 -5.58 -10.40 -11.46
N ASP A 164 -4.74 -10.43 -12.50
CA ASP A 164 -3.37 -10.94 -12.45
C ASP A 164 -2.32 -9.85 -12.12
N GLY A 165 -2.76 -8.66 -11.72
CA GLY A 165 -1.92 -7.60 -11.17
C GLY A 165 -1.23 -6.67 -12.17
N LYS A 166 -1.58 -6.71 -13.46
CA LYS A 166 -1.02 -5.81 -14.48
C LYS A 166 -1.76 -4.48 -14.52
N VAL A 167 -1.03 -3.38 -14.65
CA VAL A 167 -1.60 -2.03 -14.77
C VAL A 167 -2.41 -1.90 -16.05
N VAL A 168 -3.67 -1.48 -15.91
CA VAL A 168 -4.61 -1.24 -17.02
C VAL A 168 -4.72 0.24 -17.33
N SER A 169 -4.87 1.07 -16.30
CA SER A 169 -5.08 2.51 -16.42
C SER A 169 -4.79 3.21 -15.10
N SER A 170 -4.48 4.50 -15.16
CA SER A 170 -4.30 5.32 -13.97
C SER A 170 -4.78 6.75 -14.21
N ILE A 171 -5.15 7.46 -13.12
CA ILE A 171 -5.52 8.86 -13.13
C ILE A 171 -5.18 9.52 -11.80
N GLY A 172 -4.60 10.72 -11.83
CA GLY A 172 -4.20 11.45 -10.63
C GLY A 172 -5.03 12.69 -10.36
N GLY A 173 -4.96 13.17 -9.12
CA GLY A 173 -5.56 14.41 -8.66
C GLY A 173 -7.09 14.36 -8.48
N TYR A 174 -7.67 15.52 -8.20
CA TYR A 174 -9.12 15.67 -8.17
C TYR A 174 -9.67 15.60 -9.58
N ASN A 175 -10.69 14.79 -9.77
CA ASN A 175 -11.40 14.62 -11.04
C ASN A 175 -12.89 14.90 -10.84
N GLU A 176 -13.48 15.66 -11.75
CA GLU A 176 -14.93 15.85 -11.77
C GLU A 176 -15.66 14.52 -12.02
N PRO A 177 -16.89 14.35 -11.49
CA PRO A 177 -17.59 13.07 -11.57
C PRO A 177 -17.68 12.47 -12.98
N PRO A 178 -17.98 13.22 -14.06
CA PRO A 178 -18.04 12.63 -15.40
C PRO A 178 -16.69 12.11 -15.90
N VAL A 179 -15.59 12.78 -15.52
CA VAL A 179 -14.24 12.39 -15.91
C VAL A 179 -13.84 11.08 -15.19
N PHE A 180 -14.12 11.01 -13.88
CA PHE A 180 -13.83 9.81 -13.10
C PHE A 180 -14.70 8.62 -13.53
N GLN A 181 -15.97 8.86 -13.85
CA GLN A 181 -16.87 7.84 -14.39
C GLN A 181 -16.35 7.26 -15.72
N ASP A 182 -15.96 8.11 -16.66
CA ASP A 182 -15.40 7.70 -17.95
C ASP A 182 -14.09 6.90 -17.77
N PHE A 183 -13.24 7.31 -16.82
CA PHE A 183 -12.04 6.58 -16.45
C PHE A 183 -12.38 5.15 -15.98
N LEU A 184 -13.33 4.99 -15.05
CA LEU A 184 -13.73 3.68 -14.53
C LEU A 184 -14.33 2.79 -15.63
N VAL A 185 -15.21 3.31 -16.47
CA VAL A 185 -15.85 2.56 -17.57
C VAL A 185 -14.80 2.06 -18.57
N LYS A 186 -13.93 2.95 -19.05
CA LYS A 186 -12.86 2.58 -19.98
C LYS A 186 -11.89 1.56 -19.42
N ALA A 187 -11.57 1.66 -18.12
CA ALA A 187 -10.68 0.72 -17.48
C ALA A 187 -11.34 -0.66 -17.28
N LEU A 188 -12.64 -0.72 -16.94
CA LEU A 188 -13.39 -1.98 -16.88
C LEU A 188 -13.38 -2.71 -18.22
N ASP A 189 -13.63 -1.99 -19.31
CA ASP A 189 -13.62 -2.58 -20.66
C ASP A 189 -12.25 -3.14 -21.03
N LYS A 190 -11.18 -2.39 -20.73
CA LYS A 190 -9.80 -2.85 -20.97
C LYS A 190 -9.47 -4.08 -20.12
N ALA A 191 -9.80 -4.08 -18.82
CA ALA A 191 -9.53 -5.19 -17.93
C ALA A 191 -10.25 -6.46 -18.35
N ARG A 192 -11.52 -6.35 -18.75
CA ARG A 192 -12.32 -7.47 -19.28
C ARG A 192 -11.77 -8.01 -20.61
N GLY A 193 -11.31 -7.12 -21.48
CA GLY A 193 -10.64 -7.50 -22.73
C GLY A 193 -9.34 -8.28 -22.47
N ALA A 194 -8.49 -7.80 -21.57
CA ALA A 194 -7.26 -8.46 -21.18
C ALA A 194 -7.49 -9.86 -20.58
N SER A 195 -8.52 -9.99 -19.71
CA SER A 195 -8.88 -11.27 -19.09
C SER A 195 -9.35 -12.31 -20.12
N ARG A 196 -10.13 -11.90 -21.12
CA ARG A 196 -10.57 -12.79 -22.21
C ARG A 196 -9.42 -13.30 -23.06
N VAL A 197 -8.46 -12.42 -23.38
CA VAL A 197 -7.26 -12.82 -24.14
C VAL A 197 -6.40 -13.79 -23.32
N ALA A 198 -6.21 -13.55 -22.03
CA ALA A 198 -5.45 -14.43 -21.15
C ALA A 198 -6.08 -15.83 -21.02
N GLN A 199 -7.42 -15.92 -21.02
CA GLN A 199 -8.13 -17.19 -20.98
C GLN A 199 -8.04 -17.94 -22.30
N ALA A 200 -8.06 -17.25 -23.44
CA ALA A 200 -7.98 -17.86 -24.77
C ALA A 200 -6.59 -18.43 -25.13
N VAL A 201 -5.54 -17.97 -24.43
CA VAL A 201 -4.13 -18.39 -24.65
C VAL A 201 -3.69 -19.49 -23.68
N ARG A 202 -4.50 -19.86 -22.70
CA ARG A 202 -4.21 -21.03 -21.84
C ARG A 202 -4.43 -22.32 -22.63
N PRO A 203 -3.39 -23.17 -22.75
CA PRO A 203 -3.46 -24.46 -23.46
C PRO A 203 -4.40 -25.45 -22.75
#